data_78b6227e24f678e35d5604ac3311c965
#
_entry.id   78b6227e24f678e35d5604ac3311c965
#
_cell.length_a   1.000
_cell.length_b   1.000
_cell.length_c   1.000
_cell.angle_alpha   90.00
_cell.angle_beta   90.00
_cell.angle_gamma   90.00
#
_symmetry.space_group_name_H-M   'P 1'
#
loop_
_entity.id
_entity.type
_entity.pdbx_description
1 polymer ?
#
loop_
_entity_poly.entity_id
_entity_poly.type
_entity_poly.pdbx_seq_one_letter_code
_entity_poly.pdbx_strand_id
1 'polypeptide(L)'
;MKLQYRKATSDDAEKAYYVVQHTKDVIYPDYYTREVVEYVDRYYTFEIIKSDIEQGRTRVLVKDGEIITTGSRVDNHIMRVYVLPEYQGQGFGSKIMDELEKEIFAAFDDCELEASLPACIFYENRGYKTVKHVKEDIGNGKCMIYEIMRKVKG
;
A
#
# COMPACT_ATOMS: atom_id res chain seq x y z
N MET A 1 23.21 8.10 -4.21
CA MET A 1 22.01 7.24 -4.11
C MET A 1 21.34 7.12 -5.46
N LYS A 2 21.13 5.90 -5.92
CA LYS A 2 20.37 5.64 -7.15
C LYS A 2 18.97 5.14 -6.79
N LEU A 3 17.96 5.91 -7.19
CA LEU A 3 16.55 5.60 -6.93
C LEU A 3 15.83 5.46 -8.26
N GLN A 4 15.10 4.36 -8.41
CA GLN A 4 14.34 4.08 -9.64
C GLN A 4 12.92 3.67 -9.31
N TYR A 5 11.95 4.33 -9.94
CA TYR A 5 10.55 3.90 -9.96
C TYR A 5 10.32 3.07 -11.22
N ARG A 6 9.76 1.88 -11.08
CA ARG A 6 9.45 1.03 -12.23
C ARG A 6 8.33 0.05 -11.94
N LYS A 7 7.81 -0.53 -13.01
CA LYS A 7 6.88 -1.66 -12.89
C LYS A 7 7.63 -2.87 -12.34
N ALA A 8 6.99 -3.61 -11.43
CA ALA A 8 7.53 -4.85 -10.92
C ALA A 8 7.47 -5.94 -12.00
N THR A 9 8.45 -6.82 -11.98
CA THR A 9 8.51 -8.01 -12.86
C THR A 9 8.36 -9.28 -12.02
N SER A 10 8.15 -10.42 -12.66
CA SER A 10 7.99 -11.70 -11.97
C SER A 10 9.17 -12.04 -11.05
N ASP A 11 10.37 -11.58 -11.39
CA ASP A 11 11.57 -11.80 -10.57
C ASP A 11 11.52 -11.01 -9.25
N ASP A 12 10.66 -10.00 -9.16
CA ASP A 12 10.52 -9.18 -7.96
C ASP A 12 9.52 -9.74 -6.94
N ALA A 13 8.80 -10.81 -7.28
CA ALA A 13 7.66 -11.27 -6.49
C ALA A 13 8.02 -11.61 -5.04
N GLU A 14 9.10 -12.34 -4.82
CA GLU A 14 9.52 -12.71 -3.45
C GLU A 14 9.90 -11.49 -2.63
N LYS A 15 10.64 -10.54 -3.22
CA LYS A 15 11.05 -9.33 -2.51
C LYS A 15 9.88 -8.39 -2.27
N ALA A 16 8.97 -8.24 -3.23
CA ALA A 16 7.75 -7.45 -3.03
C ALA A 16 6.89 -8.03 -1.91
N TYR A 17 6.73 -9.34 -1.89
CA TYR A 17 6.03 -10.04 -0.81
C TYR A 17 6.70 -9.79 0.55
N TYR A 18 8.02 -9.87 0.61
CA TYR A 18 8.77 -9.56 1.83
C TYR A 18 8.51 -8.13 2.31
N VAL A 19 8.53 -7.15 1.42
CA VAL A 19 8.27 -5.75 1.78
C VAL A 19 6.89 -5.61 2.41
N VAL A 20 5.87 -6.22 1.82
CA VAL A 20 4.50 -6.16 2.36
C VAL A 20 4.42 -6.84 3.73
N GLN A 21 4.87 -8.09 3.81
CA GLN A 21 4.71 -8.88 5.04
C GLN A 21 5.55 -8.36 6.18
N HIS A 22 6.82 -8.08 5.94
CA HIS A 22 7.71 -7.59 6.98
C HIS A 22 7.24 -6.25 7.53
N THR A 23 6.87 -5.32 6.66
CA THR A 23 6.40 -4.00 7.08
C THR A 23 5.11 -4.11 7.89
N LYS A 24 4.16 -4.90 7.41
CA LYS A 24 2.90 -5.14 8.12
C LYS A 24 3.16 -5.76 9.49
N ASP A 25 4.00 -6.78 9.58
CA ASP A 25 4.27 -7.47 10.83
C ASP A 25 4.98 -6.57 11.86
N VAL A 26 5.75 -5.60 11.41
CA VAL A 26 6.41 -4.63 12.30
C VAL A 26 5.44 -3.53 12.76
N ILE A 27 4.60 -3.01 11.86
CA ILE A 27 3.79 -1.81 12.10
C ILE A 27 2.41 -2.14 12.69
N TYR A 28 1.70 -3.13 12.13
CA TYR A 28 0.31 -3.38 12.47
C TYR A 28 0.06 -3.76 13.93
N PRO A 29 0.94 -4.50 14.64
CA PRO A 29 0.70 -4.85 16.04
C PRO A 29 0.54 -3.64 16.97
N ASP A 30 1.07 -2.47 16.62
CA ASP A 30 0.89 -1.24 17.40
C ASP A 30 -0.49 -0.62 17.23
N TYR A 31 -1.26 -1.04 16.22
CA TYR A 31 -2.54 -0.44 15.84
C TYR A 31 -3.70 -1.42 15.86
N TYR A 32 -3.43 -2.69 15.64
CA TYR A 32 -4.43 -3.73 15.49
C TYR A 32 -4.15 -4.92 16.38
N THR A 33 -5.21 -5.66 16.72
CA THR A 33 -5.08 -6.92 17.45
C THR A 33 -4.45 -7.99 16.56
N ARG A 34 -3.97 -9.06 17.20
CA ARG A 34 -3.39 -10.20 16.49
C ARG A 34 -4.39 -10.81 15.51
N GLU A 35 -5.66 -10.88 15.87
CA GLU A 35 -6.71 -11.42 15.02
C GLU A 35 -6.88 -10.63 13.74
N VAL A 36 -6.77 -9.30 13.82
CA VAL A 36 -6.82 -8.43 12.64
C VAL A 36 -5.60 -8.66 11.74
N VAL A 37 -4.41 -8.76 12.31
CA VAL A 37 -3.19 -9.01 11.54
C VAL A 37 -3.29 -10.35 10.81
N GLU A 38 -3.74 -11.40 11.48
CA GLU A 38 -3.93 -12.72 10.87
C GLU A 38 -5.00 -12.70 9.78
N TYR A 39 -6.07 -11.93 9.98
CA TYR A 39 -7.11 -11.75 8.97
C TYR A 39 -6.55 -11.09 7.70
N VAL A 40 -5.76 -10.05 7.84
CA VAL A 40 -5.12 -9.37 6.70
C VAL A 40 -4.18 -10.30 5.94
N ASP A 41 -3.48 -11.19 6.64
CA ASP A 41 -2.59 -12.17 6.00
C ASP A 41 -3.30 -13.04 4.95
N ARG A 42 -4.58 -13.30 5.12
CA ARG A 42 -5.37 -14.10 4.16
C ARG A 42 -5.55 -13.42 2.81
N TYR A 43 -5.45 -12.09 2.78
CA TYR A 43 -5.63 -11.28 1.56
C TYR A 43 -4.31 -10.81 0.96
N TYR A 44 -3.20 -10.97 1.69
CA TYR A 44 -1.88 -10.52 1.25
C TYR A 44 -0.93 -11.70 1.12
N THR A 45 -1.41 -12.76 0.45
CA THR A 45 -0.61 -13.96 0.21
C THR A 45 0.40 -13.74 -0.92
N PHE A 46 1.41 -14.60 -0.96
CA PHE A 46 2.41 -14.56 -2.04
C PHE A 46 1.74 -14.67 -3.42
N GLU A 47 0.75 -15.55 -3.56
CA GLU A 47 0.04 -15.77 -4.83
C GLU A 47 -0.71 -14.53 -5.28
N ILE A 48 -1.34 -13.81 -4.36
CA ILE A 48 -2.08 -12.58 -4.68
C ILE A 48 -1.09 -11.49 -5.14
N ILE A 49 0.02 -11.32 -4.43
CA ILE A 49 1.05 -10.33 -4.78
C ILE A 49 1.69 -10.66 -6.13
N LYS A 50 2.00 -11.93 -6.34
CA LYS A 50 2.54 -12.40 -7.62
C LYS A 50 1.57 -12.16 -8.77
N SER A 51 0.28 -12.44 -8.55
CA SER A 51 -0.76 -12.21 -9.56
C SER A 51 -0.86 -10.73 -9.93
N ASP A 52 -0.82 -9.82 -8.95
CA ASP A 52 -0.85 -8.39 -9.23
C ASP A 52 0.36 -7.95 -10.05
N ILE A 53 1.52 -8.50 -9.78
CA ILE A 53 2.74 -8.23 -10.56
C ILE A 53 2.56 -8.72 -11.99
N GLU A 54 2.10 -9.95 -12.18
CA GLU A 54 1.89 -10.54 -13.50
C GLU A 54 0.86 -9.76 -14.33
N GLN A 55 -0.12 -9.15 -13.67
CA GLN A 55 -1.14 -8.33 -14.32
C GLN A 55 -0.69 -6.87 -14.52
N GLY A 56 0.55 -6.55 -14.20
CA GLY A 56 1.11 -5.21 -14.41
C GLY A 56 0.60 -4.15 -13.44
N ARG A 57 0.04 -4.53 -12.30
CA ARG A 57 -0.56 -3.61 -11.33
C ARG A 57 0.44 -3.02 -10.35
N THR A 58 1.57 -3.68 -10.15
CA THR A 58 2.50 -3.35 -9.05
C THR A 58 3.67 -2.50 -9.53
N ARG A 59 4.00 -1.48 -8.74
CA ARG A 59 5.16 -0.60 -8.90
C ARG A 59 6.09 -0.76 -7.73
N VAL A 60 7.37 -0.56 -7.97
CA VAL A 60 8.39 -0.64 -6.92
C VAL A 60 9.31 0.57 -7.00
N LEU A 61 9.85 0.96 -5.83
CA LEU A 61 11.01 1.84 -5.76
C LEU A 61 12.23 0.98 -5.44
N VAL A 62 13.23 1.11 -6.28
CA VAL A 62 14.50 0.41 -6.14
C VAL A 62 15.57 1.42 -5.76
N LYS A 63 16.17 1.22 -4.60
CA LYS A 63 17.25 2.08 -4.09
C LYS A 63 18.54 1.29 -4.09
N ASP A 64 19.51 1.75 -4.88
CA ASP A 64 20.83 1.12 -4.98
C ASP A 64 20.72 -0.40 -5.25
N GLY A 65 19.80 -0.79 -6.13
CA GLY A 65 19.58 -2.18 -6.53
C GLY A 65 18.65 -2.99 -5.61
N GLU A 66 18.13 -2.41 -4.53
CA GLU A 66 17.25 -3.08 -3.59
C GLU A 66 15.83 -2.50 -3.63
N ILE A 67 14.82 -3.38 -3.70
CA ILE A 67 13.43 -2.97 -3.60
C ILE A 67 13.13 -2.59 -2.15
N ILE A 68 12.75 -1.34 -1.92
CA ILE A 68 12.46 -0.82 -0.58
C ILE A 68 11.00 -0.40 -0.38
N THR A 69 10.26 -0.22 -1.48
CA THR A 69 8.88 0.24 -1.45
C THR A 69 8.09 -0.45 -2.54
N THR A 70 6.85 -0.79 -2.26
CA THR A 70 5.92 -1.35 -3.24
C THR A 70 4.57 -0.65 -3.12
N GLY A 71 3.86 -0.58 -4.23
CA GLY A 71 2.49 -0.07 -4.29
C GLY A 71 1.83 -0.60 -5.54
N SER A 72 0.52 -0.78 -5.51
CA SER A 72 -0.23 -1.33 -6.63
C SER A 72 -1.44 -0.47 -6.92
N ARG A 73 -1.94 -0.54 -8.15
CA ARG A 73 -3.21 0.10 -8.50
C ARG A 73 -4.00 -0.71 -9.53
N VAL A 74 -5.31 -0.60 -9.42
CA VAL A 74 -6.26 -1.03 -10.44
C VAL A 74 -7.09 0.20 -10.77
N ASP A 75 -7.03 0.67 -12.02
CA ASP A 75 -7.68 1.91 -12.44
C ASP A 75 -7.28 3.09 -11.52
N ASN A 76 -8.24 3.70 -10.84
CA ASN A 76 -8.00 4.81 -9.93
C ASN A 76 -7.87 4.39 -8.46
N HIS A 77 -7.82 3.09 -8.17
CA HIS A 77 -7.73 2.56 -6.81
C HIS A 77 -6.31 2.11 -6.49
N ILE A 78 -5.72 2.68 -5.43
CA ILE A 78 -4.38 2.34 -4.96
C ILE A 78 -4.49 1.30 -3.84
N MET A 79 -3.59 0.32 -3.86
CA MET A 79 -3.56 -0.80 -2.91
C MET A 79 -2.14 -1.09 -2.45
N ARG A 80 -2.03 -1.54 -1.20
CA ARG A 80 -0.81 -2.17 -0.65
C ARG A 80 0.44 -1.32 -0.87
N VAL A 81 0.38 -0.06 -0.42
CA VAL A 81 1.55 0.81 -0.40
C VAL A 81 2.31 0.57 0.90
N TYR A 82 3.52 0.05 0.78
CA TYR A 82 4.37 -0.25 1.93
C TYR A 82 5.79 0.21 1.67
N VAL A 83 6.39 0.83 2.69
CA VAL A 83 7.81 1.20 2.73
C VAL A 83 8.45 0.35 3.82
N LEU A 84 9.56 -0.31 3.53
CA LEU A 84 10.29 -1.06 4.55
C LEU A 84 10.50 -0.20 5.79
N PRO A 85 10.33 -0.74 7.01
CA PRO A 85 10.42 0.06 8.24
C PRO A 85 11.68 0.90 8.36
N GLU A 86 12.84 0.34 8.00
CA GLU A 86 14.13 1.02 8.07
C GLU A 86 14.28 2.19 7.08
N TYR A 87 13.37 2.30 6.12
CA TYR A 87 13.37 3.39 5.13
C TYR A 87 12.23 4.37 5.33
N GLN A 88 11.40 4.19 6.35
CA GLN A 88 10.31 5.11 6.64
C GLN A 88 10.81 6.46 7.16
N GLY A 89 10.01 7.51 6.98
CA GLY A 89 10.38 8.85 7.39
C GLY A 89 11.42 9.54 6.50
N GLN A 90 11.68 9.00 5.32
CA GLN A 90 12.69 9.52 4.38
C GLN A 90 12.09 9.97 3.04
N GLY A 91 10.76 10.02 2.93
CA GLY A 91 10.08 10.50 1.74
C GLY A 91 9.78 9.45 0.66
N PHE A 92 10.09 8.19 0.90
CA PHE A 92 9.86 7.15 -0.12
C PHE A 92 8.39 6.83 -0.32
N GLY A 93 7.58 6.88 0.74
CA GLY A 93 6.13 6.75 0.62
C GLY A 93 5.53 7.86 -0.23
N SER A 94 5.97 9.10 -0.03
CA SER A 94 5.55 10.22 -0.85
C SER A 94 5.99 10.06 -2.30
N LYS A 95 7.20 9.56 -2.51
CA LYS A 95 7.72 9.36 -3.88
C LYS A 95 6.89 8.36 -4.66
N ILE A 96 6.57 7.20 -4.09
CA ILE A 96 5.77 6.20 -4.81
C ILE A 96 4.34 6.70 -5.03
N MET A 97 3.77 7.42 -4.06
CA MET A 97 2.44 8.00 -4.21
C MET A 97 2.41 9.07 -5.30
N ASP A 98 3.43 9.92 -5.39
CA ASP A 98 3.52 10.92 -6.46
C ASP A 98 3.46 10.26 -7.84
N GLU A 99 4.18 9.18 -8.02
CA GLU A 99 4.22 8.47 -9.30
C GLU A 99 2.91 7.74 -9.59
N LEU A 100 2.32 7.06 -8.60
CA LEU A 100 1.03 6.40 -8.76
C LEU A 100 -0.08 7.41 -9.08
N GLU A 101 -0.12 8.53 -8.36
CA GLU A 101 -1.09 9.58 -8.60
C GLU A 101 -0.93 10.19 -9.99
N LYS A 102 0.30 10.37 -10.43
CA LYS A 102 0.59 10.87 -11.78
C LYS A 102 0.01 9.93 -12.85
N GLU A 103 0.20 8.64 -12.69
CA GLU A 103 -0.38 7.65 -13.60
C GLU A 103 -1.91 7.70 -13.59
N ILE A 104 -2.50 7.76 -12.39
CA ILE A 104 -3.96 7.76 -12.23
C ILE A 104 -4.57 9.04 -12.80
N PHE A 105 -4.02 10.20 -12.46
CA PHE A 105 -4.58 11.48 -12.89
C PHE A 105 -4.36 11.78 -14.38
N ALA A 106 -3.55 10.98 -15.07
CA ALA A 106 -3.48 11.03 -16.52
C ALA A 106 -4.77 10.51 -17.19
N ALA A 107 -5.55 9.68 -16.49
CA ALA A 107 -6.74 9.01 -17.04
C ALA A 107 -8.01 9.18 -16.20
N PHE A 108 -7.91 9.59 -14.94
CA PHE A 108 -9.04 9.69 -14.01
C PHE A 108 -9.01 11.05 -13.30
N ASP A 109 -10.17 11.48 -12.81
CA ASP A 109 -10.31 12.76 -12.08
C ASP A 109 -10.15 12.60 -10.58
N ASP A 110 -10.11 11.39 -10.08
CA ASP A 110 -9.94 11.09 -8.65
C ASP A 110 -9.13 9.83 -8.42
N CYS A 111 -8.70 9.69 -7.17
CA CYS A 111 -7.95 8.54 -6.71
C CYS A 111 -8.54 8.09 -5.37
N GLU A 112 -8.75 6.80 -5.20
CA GLU A 112 -9.33 6.23 -4.00
C GLU A 112 -8.45 5.13 -3.44
N LEU A 113 -8.46 4.98 -2.11
CA LEU A 113 -7.74 3.92 -1.43
C LEU A 113 -8.41 3.55 -0.11
N GLU A 114 -8.06 2.38 0.39
CA GLU A 114 -8.41 1.93 1.73
C GLU A 114 -7.20 2.16 2.62
N ALA A 115 -7.35 3.03 3.63
CA ALA A 115 -6.26 3.38 4.52
C ALA A 115 -6.36 2.58 5.80
N SER A 116 -5.32 1.79 6.12
CA SER A 116 -5.17 1.21 7.44
C SER A 116 -4.93 2.32 8.47
N LEU A 117 -5.25 2.06 9.74
CA LEU A 117 -5.10 3.07 10.80
C LEU A 117 -3.71 3.72 10.83
N PRO A 118 -2.59 2.97 10.74
CA PRO A 118 -1.27 3.60 10.76
C PRO A 118 -0.99 4.53 9.59
N ALA A 119 -1.75 4.44 8.50
CA ALA A 119 -1.50 5.22 7.29
C ALA A 119 -2.42 6.43 7.13
N CYS A 120 -3.47 6.57 7.96
CA CYS A 120 -4.48 7.62 7.77
C CYS A 120 -3.90 9.03 7.75
N ILE A 121 -3.03 9.37 8.71
CA ILE A 121 -2.45 10.71 8.78
C ILE A 121 -1.55 10.99 7.58
N PHE A 122 -0.79 10.01 7.14
CA PHE A 122 0.05 10.14 5.94
C PHE A 122 -0.80 10.53 4.72
N TYR A 123 -1.92 9.86 4.52
CA TYR A 123 -2.80 10.18 3.38
C TYR A 123 -3.53 11.50 3.55
N GLU A 124 -3.96 11.84 4.77
CA GLU A 124 -4.56 13.16 5.04
C GLU A 124 -3.60 14.29 4.66
N ASN A 125 -2.32 14.15 5.03
CA ASN A 125 -1.29 15.14 4.71
C ASN A 125 -1.03 15.25 3.21
N ARG A 126 -1.40 14.25 2.43
CA ARG A 126 -1.31 14.28 0.96
C ARG A 126 -2.57 14.82 0.28
N GLY A 127 -3.57 15.23 1.05
CA GLY A 127 -4.82 15.79 0.50
C GLY A 127 -5.95 14.78 0.34
N TYR A 128 -5.80 13.56 0.84
CA TYR A 128 -6.89 12.59 0.87
C TYR A 128 -7.88 12.95 1.98
N LYS A 129 -9.15 12.73 1.73
CA LYS A 129 -10.22 12.93 2.72
C LYS A 129 -10.97 11.62 2.91
N THR A 130 -11.31 11.32 4.15
CA THR A 130 -12.13 10.16 4.46
C THR A 130 -13.53 10.35 3.90
N VAL A 131 -13.96 9.40 3.06
CA VAL A 131 -15.32 9.36 2.52
C VAL A 131 -16.18 8.32 3.24
N LYS A 132 -15.56 7.35 3.91
CA LYS A 132 -16.27 6.32 4.67
C LYS A 132 -15.36 5.72 5.73
N HIS A 133 -15.89 5.58 6.95
CA HIS A 133 -15.29 4.76 8.00
C HIS A 133 -15.83 3.34 7.87
N VAL A 134 -14.96 2.35 7.80
CA VAL A 134 -15.36 0.96 7.62
C VAL A 134 -15.08 0.17 8.89
N LYS A 135 -16.07 -0.60 9.28
CA LYS A 135 -15.99 -1.54 10.40
C LYS A 135 -16.32 -2.92 9.83
N GLU A 136 -15.30 -3.68 9.51
CA GLU A 136 -15.45 -4.98 8.88
C GLU A 136 -15.47 -6.08 9.93
N ASP A 137 -16.54 -6.88 9.94
CA ASP A 137 -16.65 -8.04 10.81
C ASP A 137 -15.66 -9.11 10.32
N ILE A 138 -14.74 -9.52 11.19
CA ILE A 138 -13.75 -10.55 10.88
C ILE A 138 -14.01 -11.87 11.62
N GLY A 139 -15.17 -11.99 12.31
CA GLY A 139 -15.56 -13.17 13.05
C GLY A 139 -15.24 -13.08 14.54
N ASN A 140 -15.82 -13.97 15.33
CA ASN A 140 -15.59 -14.10 16.77
C ASN A 140 -15.80 -12.81 17.57
N GLY A 141 -16.72 -11.95 17.12
CA GLY A 141 -16.98 -10.67 17.77
C GLY A 141 -15.88 -9.63 17.58
N LYS A 142 -14.97 -9.85 16.65
CA LYS A 142 -13.87 -8.93 16.32
C LYS A 142 -14.15 -8.18 15.04
N CYS A 143 -13.58 -6.98 14.90
CA CYS A 143 -13.71 -6.21 13.68
C CYS A 143 -12.39 -5.53 13.33
N MET A 144 -12.22 -5.27 12.04
CA MET A 144 -11.14 -4.44 11.52
C MET A 144 -11.71 -3.08 11.16
N ILE A 145 -11.05 -2.03 11.62
CA ILE A 145 -11.43 -0.65 11.31
C ILE A 145 -10.41 -0.06 10.35
N TYR A 146 -10.90 0.52 9.27
CA TYR A 146 -10.08 1.26 8.32
C TYR A 146 -10.93 2.34 7.66
N GLU A 147 -10.31 3.17 6.84
CA GLU A 147 -11.00 4.27 6.18
C GLU A 147 -10.87 4.17 4.67
N ILE A 148 -11.96 4.47 3.96
CA ILE A 148 -11.91 4.70 2.53
C ILE A 148 -11.64 6.19 2.35
N MET A 149 -10.57 6.53 1.64
CA MET A 149 -10.12 7.89 1.44
C MET A 149 -10.03 8.21 -0.05
N ARG A 150 -10.25 9.47 -0.39
CA ARG A 150 -10.30 9.93 -1.77
C ARG A 150 -9.58 11.26 -1.94
N LYS A 151 -8.91 11.41 -3.07
CA LYS A 151 -8.26 12.65 -3.48
C LYS A 151 -8.73 13.02 -4.89
N VAL A 152 -9.12 14.25 -5.07
CA VAL A 152 -9.54 14.79 -6.36
C VAL A 152 -8.34 15.39 -7.05
N LYS A 153 -8.27 15.24 -8.37
CA LYS A 153 -7.24 15.85 -9.21
C LYS A 153 -7.27 17.36 -9.04
N GLY A 154 -6.14 17.90 -8.66
CA GLY A 154 -6.00 19.33 -8.38
C GLY A 154 -5.45 20.15 -9.50
#